data_235e8a5861c28997d86c5405ebd83ff7
#
_entry.id   235e8a5861c28997d86c5405ebd83ff7
#
_cell.length_a   1.000
_cell.length_b   1.000
_cell.length_c   1.000
_cell.angle_alpha   90.00
_cell.angle_beta   90.00
_cell.angle_gamma   90.00
#
_symmetry.space_group_name_H-M   'P 1'
#
loop_
_entity.id
_entity.type
_entity.pdbx_description
1 polymer ?
#
loop_
_entity_poly.entity_id
_entity_poly.type
_entity_poly.pdbx_seq_one_letter_code
_entity_poly.pdbx_strand_id
1 'polypeptide(L)'
;TTTEPAATEETTEEPAAEETETTENQHFDKLTLEFVPSKDADVIITGTKNLPELVQAEMSKLGYDIDEVDITVGTSYDATGEAMSAGSIDLGWLPGGTYALYSDDVDVILTATRNGLSNDSTNPADWNGEANATKKDGPQVTYYRSLIYATPSEYGKELAAKVNAGEKLTWEDLDKATWAVQKTSSSAGYIYPSMWLMANYDGKKISDLSNVMPIDSGYGTAFSYAA
;
A
#
# COMPACT_ATOMS: atom_id res chain seq x y z
N THR A 1 -17.57 31.69 79.40
CA THR A 1 -18.05 30.44 78.82
C THR A 1 -17.03 29.93 77.81
N THR A 2 -16.23 29.02 78.33
CA THR A 2 -15.12 28.39 77.67
C THR A 2 -15.67 27.20 76.89
N THR A 3 -15.35 27.08 75.63
CA THR A 3 -15.65 25.89 74.85
C THR A 3 -14.31 25.29 74.36
N GLU A 4 -14.05 24.11 74.82
CA GLU A 4 -12.91 23.25 74.54
C GLU A 4 -12.98 22.68 73.11
N PRO A 5 -11.87 22.53 72.35
CA PRO A 5 -11.90 21.90 71.03
C PRO A 5 -11.80 20.37 71.17
N ALA A 6 -12.62 19.67 70.42
CA ALA A 6 -12.65 18.23 70.27
C ALA A 6 -11.38 17.70 69.53
N ALA A 7 -10.84 16.61 70.05
CA ALA A 7 -9.73 15.87 69.45
C ALA A 7 -10.18 15.16 68.16
N THR A 8 -9.41 15.32 67.10
CA THR A 8 -9.55 14.59 65.82
C THR A 8 -8.76 13.30 65.92
N GLU A 9 -9.42 12.16 65.83
CA GLU A 9 -8.79 10.86 65.69
C GLU A 9 -8.24 10.73 64.25
N GLU A 10 -6.93 10.58 64.12
CA GLU A 10 -6.26 10.18 62.87
C GLU A 10 -6.54 8.69 62.64
N THR A 11 -7.39 8.42 61.64
CA THR A 11 -7.55 7.08 61.08
C THR A 11 -6.40 6.85 60.07
N THR A 12 -5.46 6.01 60.45
CA THR A 12 -4.43 5.53 59.55
C THR A 12 -5.03 4.54 58.55
N GLU A 13 -5.33 5.00 57.33
CA GLU A 13 -5.63 4.11 56.21
C GLU A 13 -4.36 3.37 55.77
N GLU A 14 -4.36 2.08 55.95
CA GLU A 14 -3.40 1.15 55.40
C GLU A 14 -3.59 1.13 53.86
N PRO A 15 -2.51 1.27 53.02
CA PRO A 15 -2.67 1.25 51.56
C PRO A 15 -3.15 -0.14 51.14
N ALA A 16 -4.32 -0.20 50.51
CA ALA A 16 -4.81 -1.39 49.85
C ALA A 16 -3.75 -1.84 48.83
N ALA A 17 -3.31 -3.09 48.93
CA ALA A 17 -2.49 -3.72 47.93
C ALA A 17 -3.27 -3.74 46.62
N GLU A 18 -2.75 -3.09 45.58
CA GLU A 18 -3.23 -3.30 44.21
C GLU A 18 -3.03 -4.78 43.86
N GLU A 19 -4.11 -5.51 43.84
CA GLU A 19 -4.14 -6.82 43.19
C GLU A 19 -3.88 -6.58 41.71
N THR A 20 -2.64 -6.82 41.27
CA THR A 20 -2.34 -6.96 39.85
C THR A 20 -3.07 -8.20 39.37
N GLU A 21 -4.27 -8.01 38.79
CA GLU A 21 -4.89 -9.03 37.95
C GLU A 21 -3.90 -9.34 36.82
N THR A 22 -3.24 -10.46 36.92
CA THR A 22 -2.55 -11.06 35.77
C THR A 22 -3.64 -11.57 34.84
N THR A 23 -4.11 -10.71 33.94
CA THR A 23 -4.95 -11.14 32.81
C THR A 23 -4.09 -12.08 31.98
N GLU A 24 -4.47 -13.35 31.91
CA GLU A 24 -3.87 -14.30 30.98
C GLU A 24 -4.03 -13.73 29.57
N ASN A 25 -2.95 -13.84 28.74
CA ASN A 25 -3.00 -13.39 27.36
C ASN A 25 -4.11 -14.14 26.59
N GLN A 26 -4.76 -13.47 25.68
CA GLN A 26 -5.68 -14.12 24.74
C GLN A 26 -4.86 -14.97 23.77
N HIS A 27 -5.26 -16.24 23.63
CA HIS A 27 -4.55 -17.20 22.78
C HIS A 27 -5.25 -17.36 21.42
N PHE A 28 -4.45 -17.38 20.35
CA PHE A 28 -4.88 -17.62 18.98
C PHE A 28 -3.97 -18.67 18.32
N ASP A 29 -4.53 -19.69 17.74
CA ASP A 29 -3.78 -20.75 17.07
C ASP A 29 -3.03 -20.22 15.84
N LYS A 30 -3.67 -19.31 15.07
CA LYS A 30 -3.12 -18.83 13.82
C LYS A 30 -3.62 -17.43 13.45
N LEU A 31 -2.72 -16.64 12.84
CA LEU A 31 -3.03 -15.39 12.15
C LEU A 31 -2.55 -15.48 10.71
N THR A 32 -3.44 -15.23 9.76
CA THR A 32 -3.14 -15.29 8.33
C THR A 32 -2.95 -13.89 7.75
N LEU A 33 -1.82 -13.68 7.06
CA LEU A 33 -1.48 -12.42 6.40
C LEU A 33 -1.22 -12.65 4.91
N GLU A 34 -1.82 -11.84 4.05
CA GLU A 34 -1.59 -11.95 2.62
C GLU A 34 -1.16 -10.63 1.98
N PHE A 35 -0.16 -10.74 1.11
CA PHE A 35 0.29 -9.64 0.24
C PHE A 35 -0.25 -9.83 -1.17
N VAL A 36 -0.66 -8.73 -1.81
CA VAL A 36 -0.96 -8.76 -3.24
C VAL A 36 0.33 -8.97 -4.06
N PRO A 37 0.27 -9.60 -5.24
CA PRO A 37 1.44 -9.87 -6.08
C PRO A 37 1.94 -8.59 -6.78
N SER A 38 2.37 -7.62 -6.00
CA SER A 38 2.95 -6.37 -6.50
C SER A 38 4.38 -6.54 -7.03
N LYS A 39 5.04 -7.64 -6.67
CA LYS A 39 6.34 -8.15 -7.13
C LYS A 39 6.26 -9.66 -7.23
N ASP A 40 7.33 -10.28 -7.73
CA ASP A 40 7.45 -11.75 -7.72
C ASP A 40 7.26 -12.29 -6.30
N ALA A 41 6.51 -13.37 -6.15
CA ALA A 41 6.14 -13.92 -4.85
C ALA A 41 7.36 -14.22 -3.97
N ASP A 42 8.41 -14.80 -4.56
CA ASP A 42 9.67 -15.12 -3.84
C ASP A 42 10.34 -13.88 -3.26
N VAL A 43 10.23 -12.73 -3.94
CA VAL A 43 10.78 -11.46 -3.46
C VAL A 43 9.99 -10.95 -2.25
N ILE A 44 8.66 -11.10 -2.29
CA ILE A 44 7.79 -10.68 -1.19
C ILE A 44 8.04 -11.59 0.03
N ILE A 45 7.98 -12.91 -0.14
CA ILE A 45 8.20 -13.89 0.93
C ILE A 45 9.59 -13.72 1.57
N THR A 46 10.63 -13.54 0.74
CA THR A 46 11.98 -13.30 1.26
C THR A 46 12.08 -11.99 2.04
N GLY A 47 11.42 -10.93 1.55
CA GLY A 47 11.40 -9.62 2.21
C GLY A 47 10.64 -9.59 3.53
N THR A 48 9.68 -10.49 3.70
CA THR A 48 8.80 -10.57 4.89
C THR A 48 9.13 -11.72 5.84
N LYS A 49 10.20 -12.47 5.59
CA LYS A 49 10.56 -13.68 6.35
C LYS A 49 10.66 -13.51 7.87
N ASN A 50 10.99 -12.31 8.35
CA ASN A 50 11.10 -12.02 9.77
C ASN A 50 9.80 -11.40 10.36
N LEU A 51 8.79 -11.15 9.53
CA LEU A 51 7.54 -10.51 9.96
C LEU A 51 6.73 -11.39 10.91
N PRO A 52 6.65 -12.72 10.75
CA PRO A 52 5.94 -13.59 11.70
C PRO A 52 6.44 -13.43 13.15
N GLU A 53 7.74 -13.54 13.36
CA GLU A 53 8.34 -13.39 14.69
C GLU A 53 8.11 -11.98 15.27
N LEU A 54 8.17 -10.94 14.43
CA LEU A 54 7.91 -9.58 14.88
C LEU A 54 6.45 -9.40 15.29
N VAL A 55 5.50 -9.93 14.52
CA VAL A 55 4.08 -9.84 14.85
C VAL A 55 3.79 -10.57 16.16
N GLN A 56 4.26 -11.81 16.31
CA GLN A 56 4.08 -12.58 17.54
C GLN A 56 4.67 -11.82 18.76
N ALA A 57 5.89 -11.27 18.63
CA ALA A 57 6.53 -10.56 19.71
C ALA A 57 5.82 -9.25 20.11
N GLU A 58 5.28 -8.50 19.14
CA GLU A 58 4.53 -7.27 19.43
C GLU A 58 3.13 -7.56 19.97
N MET A 59 2.45 -8.58 19.45
CA MET A 59 1.12 -8.98 19.90
C MET A 59 1.16 -9.54 21.35
N SER A 60 2.19 -10.33 21.69
CA SER A 60 2.36 -10.84 23.05
C SER A 60 2.55 -9.72 24.08
N LYS A 61 3.22 -8.62 23.74
CA LYS A 61 3.34 -7.44 24.60
C LYS A 61 1.99 -6.75 24.87
N LEU A 62 1.03 -6.95 23.96
CA LEU A 62 -0.32 -6.39 24.04
C LEU A 62 -1.33 -7.34 24.68
N GLY A 63 -0.88 -8.51 25.14
CA GLY A 63 -1.73 -9.52 25.76
C GLY A 63 -2.34 -10.53 24.79
N TYR A 64 -1.74 -10.71 23.60
CA TYR A 64 -2.23 -11.65 22.58
C TYR A 64 -1.10 -12.64 22.22
N ASP A 65 -1.27 -13.91 22.53
CA ASP A 65 -0.34 -14.97 22.16
C ASP A 65 -0.84 -15.69 20.89
N ILE A 66 -0.02 -15.65 19.85
CA ILE A 66 -0.35 -16.24 18.53
C ILE A 66 0.67 -17.34 18.25
N ASP A 67 0.22 -18.58 18.05
CA ASP A 67 1.10 -19.74 17.82
C ASP A 67 1.77 -19.69 16.44
N GLU A 68 1.00 -19.36 15.41
CA GLU A 68 1.47 -19.30 14.03
C GLU A 68 1.05 -18.00 13.35
N VAL A 69 1.99 -17.34 12.69
CA VAL A 69 1.71 -16.26 11.75
C VAL A 69 2.09 -16.74 10.35
N ASP A 70 1.09 -16.99 9.52
CA ASP A 70 1.26 -17.48 8.15
C ASP A 70 1.22 -16.32 7.15
N ILE A 71 2.24 -16.24 6.29
CA ILE A 71 2.34 -15.19 5.27
C ILE A 71 2.26 -15.81 3.89
N THR A 72 1.29 -15.35 3.12
CA THR A 72 1.06 -15.77 1.75
C THR A 72 1.13 -14.60 0.76
N VAL A 73 1.19 -14.92 -0.52
CA VAL A 73 1.05 -13.95 -1.62
C VAL A 73 -0.10 -14.41 -2.49
N GLY A 74 -1.10 -13.55 -2.62
CA GLY A 74 -2.27 -13.82 -3.45
C GLY A 74 -1.93 -13.98 -4.93
N THR A 75 -2.79 -14.67 -5.66
CA THR A 75 -2.62 -14.87 -7.10
C THR A 75 -2.95 -13.63 -7.92
N SER A 76 -3.75 -12.74 -7.36
CA SER A 76 -4.10 -11.43 -7.95
C SER A 76 -4.53 -10.47 -6.85
N TYR A 77 -4.64 -9.18 -7.19
CA TYR A 77 -5.13 -8.15 -6.26
C TYR A 77 -6.57 -8.43 -5.82
N ASP A 78 -7.41 -8.83 -6.77
CA ASP A 78 -8.82 -9.14 -6.50
C ASP A 78 -8.96 -10.42 -5.66
N ALA A 79 -8.13 -11.45 -5.94
CA ALA A 79 -8.15 -12.69 -5.15
C ALA A 79 -7.84 -12.45 -3.67
N THR A 80 -6.88 -11.56 -3.35
CA THR A 80 -6.60 -11.17 -1.96
C THR A 80 -7.80 -10.43 -1.34
N GLY A 81 -8.42 -9.50 -2.07
CA GLY A 81 -9.64 -8.80 -1.61
C GLY A 81 -10.80 -9.75 -1.35
N GLU A 82 -11.05 -10.70 -2.26
CA GLU A 82 -12.07 -11.74 -2.12
C GLU A 82 -11.79 -12.66 -0.91
N ALA A 83 -10.54 -13.06 -0.70
CA ALA A 83 -10.15 -13.91 0.42
C ALA A 83 -10.36 -13.21 1.79
N MET A 84 -10.07 -11.90 1.87
CA MET A 84 -10.35 -11.09 3.06
C MET A 84 -11.85 -10.94 3.29
N SER A 85 -12.62 -10.60 2.26
CA SER A 85 -14.09 -10.48 2.30
C SER A 85 -14.76 -11.79 2.72
N ALA A 86 -14.20 -12.94 2.30
CA ALA A 86 -14.68 -14.26 2.69
C ALA A 86 -14.20 -14.72 4.09
N GLY A 87 -13.35 -13.94 4.78
CA GLY A 87 -12.79 -14.31 6.08
C GLY A 87 -11.77 -15.44 6.03
N SER A 88 -11.17 -15.71 4.87
CA SER A 88 -10.11 -16.74 4.72
C SER A 88 -8.73 -16.18 5.09
N ILE A 89 -8.58 -14.86 5.06
CA ILE A 89 -7.39 -14.09 5.40
C ILE A 89 -7.78 -13.05 6.45
N ASP A 90 -7.03 -12.99 7.54
CA ASP A 90 -7.30 -12.05 8.64
C ASP A 90 -6.82 -10.64 8.33
N LEU A 91 -5.63 -10.51 7.74
CA LEU A 91 -5.01 -9.24 7.37
C LEU A 91 -4.45 -9.28 5.96
N GLY A 92 -4.71 -8.23 5.16
CA GLY A 92 -4.21 -8.13 3.79
C GLY A 92 -3.62 -6.76 3.48
N TRP A 93 -2.55 -6.74 2.68
CA TRP A 93 -1.98 -5.51 2.14
C TRP A 93 -2.59 -5.21 0.78
N LEU A 94 -3.66 -4.40 0.76
CA LEU A 94 -4.34 -3.97 -0.45
C LEU A 94 -3.92 -2.55 -0.88
N PRO A 95 -3.76 -2.27 -2.18
CA PRO A 95 -3.73 -0.89 -2.66
C PRO A 95 -5.13 -0.26 -2.54
N GLY A 96 -5.18 1.07 -2.35
CA GLY A 96 -6.43 1.77 -2.10
C GLY A 96 -7.52 1.56 -3.16
N GLY A 97 -7.14 1.35 -4.43
CA GLY A 97 -8.11 1.04 -5.49
C GLY A 97 -8.74 -0.34 -5.35
N THR A 98 -7.97 -1.35 -4.94
CA THR A 98 -8.51 -2.68 -4.64
C THR A 98 -9.37 -2.63 -3.39
N TYR A 99 -8.87 -2.00 -2.30
CA TYR A 99 -9.66 -1.82 -1.08
C TYR A 99 -11.05 -1.23 -1.35
N ALA A 100 -11.14 -0.21 -2.21
CA ALA A 100 -12.41 0.44 -2.52
C ALA A 100 -13.48 -0.50 -3.12
N LEU A 101 -13.08 -1.64 -3.71
CA LEU A 101 -14.01 -2.65 -4.23
C LEU A 101 -14.56 -3.57 -3.12
N TYR A 102 -13.87 -3.66 -1.99
CA TYR A 102 -14.20 -4.55 -0.88
C TYR A 102 -14.47 -3.79 0.43
N SER A 103 -14.63 -2.47 0.35
CA SER A 103 -14.79 -1.58 1.51
C SER A 103 -16.06 -1.82 2.34
N ASP A 104 -17.02 -2.56 1.81
CA ASP A 104 -18.22 -2.96 2.56
C ASP A 104 -17.98 -4.15 3.50
N ASP A 105 -16.92 -4.94 3.23
CA ASP A 105 -16.60 -6.18 3.96
C ASP A 105 -15.28 -6.10 4.75
N VAL A 106 -14.43 -5.10 4.47
CA VAL A 106 -13.06 -5.03 4.99
C VAL A 106 -12.76 -3.63 5.53
N ASP A 107 -12.20 -3.54 6.74
CA ASP A 107 -11.81 -2.29 7.39
C ASP A 107 -10.32 -1.96 7.22
N VAL A 108 -10.00 -0.68 7.08
CA VAL A 108 -8.60 -0.20 7.12
C VAL A 108 -8.17 -0.01 8.57
N ILE A 109 -7.18 -0.78 9.01
CA ILE A 109 -6.61 -0.67 10.37
C ILE A 109 -5.26 0.05 10.38
N LEU A 110 -4.47 -0.04 9.31
CA LEU A 110 -3.14 0.58 9.19
C LEU A 110 -2.91 1.08 7.78
N THR A 111 -2.11 2.13 7.65
CA THR A 111 -1.61 2.62 6.37
C THR A 111 -0.10 2.50 6.32
N ALA A 112 0.44 1.79 5.33
CA ALA A 112 1.88 1.66 5.16
C ALA A 112 2.52 3.01 4.83
N THR A 113 3.60 3.34 5.52
CA THR A 113 4.43 4.51 5.23
C THR A 113 5.71 4.11 4.51
N ARG A 114 6.32 5.06 3.85
CA ARG A 114 7.62 4.93 3.18
C ARG A 114 8.38 6.24 3.20
N ASN A 115 9.66 6.20 2.95
CA ASN A 115 10.43 7.43 2.78
C ASN A 115 9.96 8.17 1.54
N GLY A 116 9.85 9.50 1.63
CA GLY A 116 9.46 10.34 0.51
C GLY A 116 10.44 10.26 -0.66
N LEU A 117 9.95 10.52 -1.86
CA LEU A 117 10.77 10.56 -3.07
C LEU A 117 11.70 11.78 -3.08
N SER A 118 12.85 11.66 -3.73
CA SER A 118 13.76 12.78 -3.97
C SER A 118 13.18 13.79 -4.96
N ASN A 119 12.32 13.34 -5.86
CA ASN A 119 11.55 14.14 -6.81
C ASN A 119 10.05 13.89 -6.58
N ASP A 120 9.26 14.94 -6.46
CA ASP A 120 7.80 14.89 -6.31
C ASP A 120 7.11 15.88 -7.28
N SER A 121 7.74 16.15 -8.41
CA SER A 121 7.21 17.06 -9.44
C SER A 121 5.96 16.49 -10.11
N THR A 122 5.06 17.39 -10.52
CA THR A 122 3.93 17.05 -11.39
C THR A 122 4.26 17.19 -12.88
N ASN A 123 5.44 17.76 -13.22
CA ASN A 123 5.91 17.83 -14.59
C ASN A 123 6.65 16.53 -14.96
N PRO A 124 6.20 15.78 -15.99
CA PRO A 124 6.81 14.52 -16.37
C PRO A 124 8.28 14.65 -16.83
N ALA A 125 8.67 15.76 -17.42
CA ALA A 125 10.05 15.99 -17.86
C ALA A 125 11.07 15.98 -16.70
N ASP A 126 10.65 16.38 -15.49
CA ASP A 126 11.51 16.43 -14.30
C ASP A 126 11.87 15.03 -13.78
N TRP A 127 11.21 13.97 -14.29
CA TRP A 127 11.47 12.57 -13.93
C TRP A 127 12.49 11.91 -14.87
N ASN A 128 12.88 12.58 -15.96
CA ASN A 128 13.84 12.10 -16.91
C ASN A 128 15.24 12.65 -16.59
N GLY A 129 16.27 11.82 -16.73
CA GLY A 129 17.67 12.22 -16.49
C GLY A 129 18.25 11.53 -15.25
N GLU A 130 18.31 12.22 -14.12
CA GLU A 130 18.84 11.65 -12.89
C GLU A 130 17.90 10.59 -12.29
N ALA A 131 18.46 9.47 -11.82
CA ALA A 131 17.69 8.43 -11.18
C ALA A 131 17.04 8.95 -9.89
N ASN A 132 15.73 8.82 -9.80
CA ASN A 132 15.01 9.16 -8.58
C ASN A 132 15.30 8.13 -7.48
N ALA A 133 15.66 8.62 -6.32
CA ALA A 133 15.92 7.80 -5.16
C ALA A 133 14.95 8.13 -4.02
N THR A 134 14.58 7.13 -3.24
CA THR A 134 13.89 7.33 -1.98
C THR A 134 14.83 8.06 -1.01
N LYS A 135 14.34 9.13 -0.38
CA LYS A 135 15.10 9.84 0.66
C LYS A 135 15.28 8.95 1.89
N LYS A 136 16.52 8.65 2.28
CA LYS A 136 16.79 7.76 3.42
C LYS A 136 16.38 8.38 4.76
N ASP A 137 16.53 9.70 4.89
CA ASP A 137 16.33 10.45 6.13
C ASP A 137 15.20 11.50 6.01
N GLY A 138 14.31 11.31 5.04
CA GLY A 138 13.17 12.19 4.83
C GLY A 138 11.98 11.82 5.71
N PRO A 139 10.96 12.70 5.81
CA PRO A 139 9.72 12.38 6.51
C PRO A 139 9.04 11.18 5.87
N GLN A 140 8.39 10.35 6.68
CA GLN A 140 7.55 9.28 6.19
C GLN A 140 6.33 9.83 5.47
N VAL A 141 5.97 9.22 4.34
CA VAL A 141 4.79 9.58 3.54
C VAL A 141 3.89 8.36 3.34
N THR A 142 2.59 8.61 3.14
CA THR A 142 1.56 7.58 2.91
C THR A 142 1.16 7.45 1.45
N TYR A 143 1.93 8.07 0.54
CA TYR A 143 1.63 8.09 -0.89
C TYR A 143 2.85 7.75 -1.74
N TYR A 144 2.61 7.46 -3.01
CA TYR A 144 3.60 7.40 -4.09
C TYR A 144 2.97 7.89 -5.40
N ARG A 145 3.80 8.17 -6.40
CA ARG A 145 3.35 8.62 -7.72
C ARG A 145 3.11 7.44 -8.65
N SER A 146 2.01 7.49 -9.40
CA SER A 146 1.83 6.69 -10.61
C SER A 146 2.52 7.41 -11.76
N LEU A 147 3.28 6.68 -12.56
CA LEU A 147 3.98 7.19 -13.73
C LEU A 147 3.61 6.38 -14.97
N ILE A 148 3.51 7.05 -16.11
CA ILE A 148 3.35 6.44 -17.43
C ILE A 148 4.73 6.54 -18.09
N TYR A 149 5.30 5.40 -18.51
CA TYR A 149 6.64 5.31 -19.10
C TYR A 149 6.57 5.12 -20.59
N ALA A 150 7.38 5.87 -21.34
CA ALA A 150 7.69 5.54 -22.74
C ALA A 150 8.82 4.50 -22.79
N THR A 151 8.71 3.55 -23.72
CA THR A 151 9.71 2.50 -23.93
C THR A 151 10.93 3.03 -24.71
N PRO A 152 12.08 2.33 -24.75
CA PRO A 152 13.22 2.70 -25.59
C PRO A 152 13.01 2.42 -27.10
N SER A 153 11.80 2.01 -27.53
CA SER A 153 11.44 1.87 -28.95
C SER A 153 11.58 3.19 -29.71
N GLU A 154 11.66 3.14 -31.03
CA GLU A 154 11.71 4.36 -31.87
C GLU A 154 10.53 5.30 -31.55
N TYR A 155 9.32 4.76 -31.48
CA TYR A 155 8.14 5.56 -31.17
C TYR A 155 8.13 6.07 -29.73
N GLY A 156 8.58 5.25 -28.78
CA GLY A 156 8.71 5.68 -27.37
C GLY A 156 9.70 6.82 -27.21
N LYS A 157 10.81 6.80 -27.96
CA LYS A 157 11.79 7.92 -28.00
C LYS A 157 11.18 9.20 -28.58
N GLU A 158 10.33 9.10 -29.62
CA GLU A 158 9.59 10.25 -30.16
C GLU A 158 8.67 10.89 -29.10
N LEU A 159 7.91 10.07 -28.35
CA LEU A 159 7.04 10.53 -27.28
C LEU A 159 7.86 11.18 -26.14
N ALA A 160 8.96 10.54 -25.74
CA ALA A 160 9.86 11.07 -24.71
C ALA A 160 10.48 12.41 -25.14
N ALA A 161 10.87 12.56 -26.39
CA ALA A 161 11.42 13.82 -26.91
C ALA A 161 10.40 14.96 -26.86
N LYS A 162 9.14 14.71 -27.22
CA LYS A 162 8.05 15.71 -27.09
C LYS A 162 7.89 16.14 -25.62
N VAL A 163 7.80 15.19 -24.70
CA VAL A 163 7.63 15.47 -23.27
C VAL A 163 8.80 16.28 -22.72
N ASN A 164 10.04 15.93 -23.08
CA ASN A 164 11.26 16.63 -22.66
C ASN A 164 11.36 18.03 -23.25
N ALA A 165 10.77 18.26 -24.42
CA ALA A 165 10.64 19.60 -25.02
C ALA A 165 9.52 20.44 -24.39
N GLY A 166 8.76 19.90 -23.43
CA GLY A 166 7.60 20.56 -22.82
C GLY A 166 6.35 20.54 -23.70
N GLU A 167 6.33 19.72 -24.74
CA GLU A 167 5.16 19.56 -25.62
C GLU A 167 4.13 18.65 -24.96
N LYS A 168 2.83 18.99 -25.12
CA LYS A 168 1.74 18.13 -24.70
C LYS A 168 1.50 17.05 -25.75
N LEU A 169 1.49 15.79 -25.33
CA LEU A 169 1.09 14.67 -26.21
C LEU A 169 -0.39 14.82 -26.60
N THR A 170 -0.70 14.51 -27.85
CA THR A 170 -2.07 14.45 -28.32
C THR A 170 -2.71 13.08 -28.00
N TRP A 171 -4.03 12.96 -28.15
CA TRP A 171 -4.69 11.65 -28.02
C TRP A 171 -4.18 10.67 -29.09
N GLU A 172 -3.96 11.13 -30.30
CA GLU A 172 -3.43 10.33 -31.42
C GLU A 172 -2.02 9.81 -31.12
N ASP A 173 -1.18 10.60 -30.45
CA ASP A 173 0.13 10.16 -29.99
C ASP A 173 -0.02 8.98 -28.99
N LEU A 174 -0.97 9.06 -28.07
CA LEU A 174 -1.20 8.02 -27.07
C LEU A 174 -1.88 6.77 -27.64
N ASP A 175 -2.88 6.96 -28.51
CA ASP A 175 -3.68 5.89 -29.11
C ASP A 175 -2.87 5.02 -30.10
N LYS A 176 -1.87 5.62 -30.76
CA LYS A 176 -0.95 4.89 -31.64
C LYS A 176 -0.02 3.95 -30.87
N ALA A 177 0.28 4.23 -29.60
CA ALA A 177 1.14 3.42 -28.76
C ALA A 177 0.45 2.12 -28.30
N THR A 178 1.22 1.06 -28.05
CA THR A 178 0.74 -0.10 -27.33
C THR A 178 0.94 0.12 -25.82
N TRP A 179 -0.11 -0.03 -25.03
CA TRP A 179 -0.12 0.20 -23.61
C TRP A 179 -0.08 -1.11 -22.83
N ALA A 180 0.99 -1.38 -22.10
CA ALA A 180 1.02 -2.46 -21.11
C ALA A 180 0.43 -1.92 -19.80
N VAL A 181 -0.69 -2.47 -19.37
CA VAL A 181 -1.44 -1.99 -18.20
C VAL A 181 -1.71 -3.11 -17.21
N GLN A 182 -1.77 -2.77 -15.94
CA GLN A 182 -2.18 -3.72 -14.90
C GLN A 182 -3.70 -3.93 -14.91
N LYS A 183 -4.21 -4.82 -14.05
CA LYS A 183 -5.64 -5.03 -13.85
C LYS A 183 -6.36 -3.74 -13.46
N THR A 184 -7.64 -3.67 -13.76
CA THR A 184 -8.51 -2.50 -13.51
C THR A 184 -8.57 -2.08 -12.04
N SER A 185 -8.32 -2.99 -11.11
CA SER A 185 -8.23 -2.73 -9.66
C SER A 185 -6.87 -2.16 -9.21
N SER A 186 -5.86 -2.13 -10.09
CA SER A 186 -4.55 -1.58 -9.76
C SER A 186 -4.57 -0.05 -9.75
N SER A 187 -4.32 0.54 -8.57
CA SER A 187 -4.30 2.00 -8.41
C SER A 187 -3.31 2.68 -9.37
N ALA A 188 -2.01 2.31 -9.29
CA ALA A 188 -0.97 2.98 -10.08
C ALA A 188 -0.87 2.48 -11.52
N GLY A 189 -1.26 1.23 -11.79
CA GLY A 189 -1.11 0.61 -13.10
C GLY A 189 -2.32 0.75 -14.02
N TYR A 190 -3.47 1.25 -13.52
CA TYR A 190 -4.68 1.42 -14.30
C TYR A 190 -5.54 2.62 -13.87
N ILE A 191 -5.93 2.72 -12.58
CA ILE A 191 -6.92 3.70 -12.11
C ILE A 191 -6.40 5.13 -12.29
N TYR A 192 -5.23 5.46 -11.70
CA TYR A 192 -4.67 6.82 -11.82
C TYR A 192 -4.26 7.20 -13.23
N PRO A 193 -3.63 6.33 -14.06
CA PRO A 193 -3.45 6.60 -15.49
C PRO A 193 -4.76 6.88 -16.22
N SER A 194 -5.83 6.10 -15.96
CA SER A 194 -7.15 6.38 -16.57
C SER A 194 -7.71 7.74 -16.14
N MET A 195 -7.63 8.08 -14.84
CA MET A 195 -8.07 9.38 -14.33
C MET A 195 -7.28 10.54 -14.96
N TRP A 196 -5.97 10.36 -15.15
CA TRP A 196 -5.14 11.35 -15.82
C TRP A 196 -5.56 11.53 -17.30
N LEU A 197 -5.81 10.43 -18.02
CA LEU A 197 -6.33 10.50 -19.39
C LEU A 197 -7.67 11.24 -19.43
N MET A 198 -8.61 10.89 -18.56
CA MET A 198 -9.93 11.54 -18.48
C MET A 198 -9.82 13.04 -18.25
N ALA A 199 -8.92 13.47 -17.37
CA ALA A 199 -8.72 14.87 -17.05
C ALA A 199 -8.06 15.69 -18.18
N ASN A 200 -7.32 15.04 -19.10
CA ASN A 200 -6.51 15.71 -20.11
C ASN A 200 -7.01 15.51 -21.56
N TYR A 201 -7.91 14.52 -21.81
CA TYR A 201 -8.34 14.13 -23.15
C TYR A 201 -9.86 13.89 -23.23
N ASP A 202 -10.64 14.90 -22.91
CA ASP A 202 -12.10 14.95 -23.08
C ASP A 202 -12.83 13.73 -22.48
N GLY A 203 -12.43 13.28 -21.28
CA GLY A 203 -13.05 12.16 -20.58
C GLY A 203 -12.64 10.78 -21.08
N LYS A 204 -11.73 10.67 -22.05
CA LYS A 204 -11.20 9.39 -22.54
C LYS A 204 -10.32 8.70 -21.49
N LYS A 205 -10.33 7.38 -21.49
CA LYS A 205 -9.64 6.53 -20.51
C LYS A 205 -8.89 5.38 -21.20
N ILE A 206 -8.20 4.55 -20.45
CA ILE A 206 -7.42 3.42 -20.98
C ILE A 206 -8.28 2.51 -21.87
N SER A 207 -9.54 2.25 -21.51
CA SER A 207 -10.43 1.40 -22.32
C SER A 207 -10.83 2.00 -23.68
N ASP A 208 -10.51 3.27 -23.94
CA ASP A 208 -10.78 3.94 -25.20
C ASP A 208 -9.57 3.95 -26.15
N LEU A 209 -8.43 3.42 -25.68
CA LEU A 209 -7.20 3.25 -26.46
C LEU A 209 -7.33 2.03 -27.39
N SER A 210 -6.78 2.16 -28.61
CA SER A 210 -6.86 1.12 -29.65
C SER A 210 -6.00 -0.10 -29.35
N ASN A 211 -4.87 0.06 -28.62
CA ASN A 211 -3.88 -1.00 -28.40
C ASN A 211 -3.53 -1.13 -26.92
N VAL A 212 -4.33 -1.90 -26.19
CA VAL A 212 -4.13 -2.16 -24.75
C VAL A 212 -3.77 -3.63 -24.55
N MET A 213 -2.69 -3.88 -23.82
CA MET A 213 -2.23 -5.21 -23.43
C MET A 213 -2.34 -5.35 -21.91
N PRO A 214 -3.33 -6.08 -21.39
CA PRO A 214 -3.47 -6.35 -19.96
C PRO A 214 -2.31 -7.24 -19.45
N ILE A 215 -1.76 -6.89 -18.29
CA ILE A 215 -0.71 -7.63 -17.60
C ILE A 215 -1.26 -8.15 -16.28
N ASP A 216 -1.38 -9.46 -16.16
CA ASP A 216 -1.94 -10.09 -14.96
C ASP A 216 -0.90 -10.43 -13.88
N SER A 217 0.38 -10.39 -14.23
CA SER A 217 1.50 -10.82 -13.37
C SER A 217 2.44 -9.67 -13.04
N GLY A 218 2.11 -8.83 -12.07
CA GLY A 218 2.99 -7.81 -11.50
C GLY A 218 3.66 -6.84 -12.50
N TYR A 219 4.31 -5.82 -11.96
CA TYR A 219 4.99 -4.79 -12.76
C TYR A 219 6.24 -5.28 -13.50
N GLY A 220 6.92 -6.33 -12.97
CA GLY A 220 8.10 -6.91 -13.64
C GLY A 220 7.80 -7.36 -15.06
N THR A 221 6.66 -8.03 -15.27
CA THR A 221 6.21 -8.46 -16.59
C THR A 221 5.89 -7.27 -17.50
N ALA A 222 5.23 -6.22 -16.98
CA ALA A 222 4.97 -5.01 -17.76
C ALA A 222 6.27 -4.37 -18.26
N PHE A 223 7.29 -4.27 -17.41
CA PHE A 223 8.61 -3.76 -17.81
C PHE A 223 9.32 -4.66 -18.82
N SER A 224 9.16 -5.98 -18.73
CA SER A 224 9.74 -6.93 -19.71
C SER A 224 9.13 -6.76 -21.10
N TYR A 225 7.86 -6.42 -21.21
CA TYR A 225 7.22 -6.08 -22.49
C TYR A 225 7.63 -4.71 -23.02
N ALA A 226 8.06 -3.82 -22.13
CA ALA A 226 8.48 -2.46 -22.45
C ALA A 226 9.95 -2.36 -22.89
N ALA A 227 10.77 -3.37 -22.58
CA ALA A 227 12.19 -3.44 -22.91
C ALA A 227 12.42 -3.97 -24.32
#